data_b863f42f6678b71d2e429e81a3265e09
#
_entry.id   b863f42f6678b71d2e429e81a3265e09
#
_cell.length_a   1.000
_cell.length_b   1.000
_cell.length_c   1.000
_cell.angle_alpha   90.00
_cell.angle_beta   90.00
_cell.angle_gamma   90.00
#
_symmetry.space_group_name_H-M   'P 1'
#
loop_
_entity.id
_entity.type
_entity.pdbx_description
1 polymer ?
#
loop_
_entity_poly.entity_id
_entity_poly.type
_entity_poly.pdbx_seq_one_letter_code
_entity_poly.pdbx_strand_id
1 'polypeptide(L)'
;MANALTDFIRKRDFLVCMDSDGCVMDTVRIKHCSVFCPELIRVFGLEAHTDFITTAWEEINLNSITRGISRFESAVLIFDRLKNRGIDVPGNEDIAAWVSTASELSTASLQQEVLRSGSLALRKLQEWNNACNRRIQALEPTFKPFPGVEYSLHQLHTVADVAVVSAANESAIASEWARYGLATHADVIFGQEVGSKANSIASMLACGYESRKVVMVGDAMGDAQAAAANGVSFVPILPGREAESWRRLQEEALPKLLHGTFSPEYQATLLAQLRSVLHG
;
A
#
# COMPACT_ATOMS: atom_id res chain seq x y z
N MET A 1 -9.97 18.00 -5.40
CA MET A 1 -9.78 17.06 -4.26
C MET A 1 -11.16 16.64 -3.82
N ALA A 2 -11.57 15.40 -4.14
CA ALA A 2 -12.77 14.84 -3.55
C ALA A 2 -12.48 14.71 -2.05
N ASN A 3 -13.32 15.31 -1.23
CA ASN A 3 -13.10 15.40 0.20
C ASN A 3 -13.64 14.11 0.83
N ALA A 4 -12.85 13.04 0.87
CA ALA A 4 -13.24 11.77 1.51
C ALA A 4 -13.74 11.98 2.97
N LEU A 5 -13.42 13.12 3.57
CA LEU A 5 -13.84 13.50 4.92
C LEU A 5 -15.09 14.39 4.97
N THR A 6 -15.66 14.83 3.83
CA THR A 6 -16.77 15.81 3.84
C THR A 6 -17.98 15.28 4.59
N ASP A 7 -18.21 13.97 4.54
CA ASP A 7 -19.37 13.31 5.16
C ASP A 7 -18.97 12.39 6.32
N PHE A 8 -17.67 12.36 6.68
CA PHE A 8 -17.21 11.51 7.79
C PHE A 8 -17.66 12.10 9.13
N ILE A 9 -18.33 11.27 9.93
CA ILE A 9 -18.72 11.59 11.31
C ILE A 9 -18.08 10.55 12.22
N ARG A 10 -17.22 10.99 13.13
CA ARG A 10 -16.66 10.15 14.18
C ARG A 10 -17.77 9.55 15.04
N LYS A 11 -17.79 8.22 15.20
CA LYS A 11 -18.77 7.47 15.97
C LYS A 11 -18.18 6.81 17.21
N ARG A 12 -16.88 6.56 17.20
CA ARG A 12 -16.14 5.81 18.23
C ARG A 12 -14.98 6.62 18.78
N ASP A 13 -14.52 6.22 19.95
CA ASP A 13 -13.30 6.82 20.56
C ASP A 13 -12.02 6.28 19.96
N PHE A 14 -12.06 5.07 19.42
CA PHE A 14 -10.93 4.38 18.81
C PHE A 14 -11.02 4.41 17.29
N LEU A 15 -9.87 4.39 16.65
CA LEU A 15 -9.75 4.36 15.19
C LEU A 15 -8.76 3.27 14.77
N VAL A 16 -9.16 2.47 13.79
CA VAL A 16 -8.26 1.55 13.09
C VAL A 16 -8.07 2.06 11.66
N CYS A 17 -6.88 2.56 11.37
CA CYS A 17 -6.43 2.79 10.00
C CYS A 17 -5.85 1.48 9.45
N MET A 18 -6.18 1.08 8.23
CA MET A 18 -5.67 -0.14 7.66
C MET A 18 -5.35 -0.05 6.17
N ASP A 19 -4.28 -0.71 5.78
CA ASP A 19 -3.97 -0.91 4.37
C ASP A 19 -4.92 -1.93 3.73
N SER A 20 -5.03 -1.90 2.41
CA SER A 20 -5.86 -2.84 1.64
C SER A 20 -5.05 -3.97 1.04
N ASP A 21 -4.11 -3.67 0.12
CA ASP A 21 -3.33 -4.66 -0.60
C ASP A 21 -2.31 -5.36 0.32
N GLY A 22 -2.36 -6.69 0.42
CA GLY A 22 -1.45 -7.46 1.29
C GLY A 22 -1.82 -7.44 2.78
N CYS A 23 -2.75 -6.59 3.17
CA CYS A 23 -3.30 -6.49 4.52
C CYS A 23 -4.69 -7.13 4.59
N VAL A 24 -5.67 -6.56 3.90
CA VAL A 24 -7.06 -7.03 3.81
C VAL A 24 -7.25 -7.95 2.61
N MET A 25 -6.71 -7.55 1.45
CA MET A 25 -6.87 -8.24 0.17
C MET A 25 -5.58 -8.99 -0.22
N ASP A 26 -5.72 -10.25 -0.63
CA ASP A 26 -4.62 -11.09 -1.15
C ASP A 26 -4.34 -10.73 -2.62
N THR A 27 -3.77 -9.56 -2.83
CA THR A 27 -3.61 -8.96 -4.17
C THR A 27 -2.17 -8.63 -4.52
N VAL A 28 -1.28 -8.45 -3.54
CA VAL A 28 0.10 -7.99 -3.77
C VAL A 28 0.85 -8.88 -4.76
N ARG A 29 0.91 -10.19 -4.50
CA ARG A 29 1.62 -11.11 -5.40
C ARG A 29 1.03 -11.11 -6.81
N ILE A 30 -0.29 -11.09 -6.93
CA ILE A 30 -0.98 -11.08 -8.24
C ILE A 30 -0.66 -9.78 -8.97
N LYS A 31 -0.81 -8.62 -8.32
CA LYS A 31 -0.55 -7.31 -8.93
C LYS A 31 0.92 -7.18 -9.36
N HIS A 32 1.85 -7.60 -8.51
CA HIS A 32 3.29 -7.45 -8.79
C HIS A 32 3.83 -8.47 -9.79
N CYS A 33 3.53 -9.77 -9.61
CA CYS A 33 4.15 -10.83 -10.43
C CYS A 33 3.39 -11.12 -11.73
N SER A 34 2.06 -10.91 -11.75
CA SER A 34 1.26 -11.20 -12.95
C SER A 34 0.95 -9.96 -13.78
N VAL A 35 1.18 -8.75 -13.24
CA VAL A 35 0.85 -7.51 -13.95
C VAL A 35 2.06 -6.58 -14.04
N PHE A 36 2.51 -5.99 -12.93
CA PHE A 36 3.49 -4.90 -12.98
C PHE A 36 4.82 -5.32 -13.61
N CYS A 37 5.41 -6.40 -13.14
CA CYS A 37 6.69 -6.89 -13.65
C CYS A 37 6.62 -7.33 -15.12
N PRO A 38 5.69 -8.20 -15.55
CA PRO A 38 5.59 -8.59 -16.96
C PRO A 38 5.31 -7.42 -17.90
N GLU A 39 4.47 -6.47 -17.50
CA GLU A 39 4.20 -5.29 -18.31
C GLU A 39 5.41 -4.34 -18.39
N LEU A 40 6.22 -4.22 -17.31
CA LEU A 40 7.46 -3.46 -17.33
C LEU A 40 8.42 -4.05 -18.37
N ILE A 41 8.64 -5.35 -18.30
CA ILE A 41 9.51 -6.08 -19.23
C ILE A 41 9.05 -5.85 -20.67
N ARG A 42 7.77 -6.06 -20.95
CA ARG A 42 7.18 -5.91 -22.29
C ARG A 42 7.29 -4.47 -22.81
N VAL A 43 6.88 -3.48 -22.01
CA VAL A 43 6.82 -2.08 -22.48
C VAL A 43 8.22 -1.50 -22.67
N PHE A 44 9.17 -1.88 -21.83
CA PHE A 44 10.54 -1.38 -21.95
C PHE A 44 11.43 -2.22 -22.89
N GLY A 45 10.94 -3.36 -23.41
CA GLY A 45 11.69 -4.21 -24.33
C GLY A 45 12.84 -4.95 -23.63
N LEU A 46 12.58 -5.47 -22.44
CA LEU A 46 13.59 -6.06 -21.56
C LEU A 46 13.50 -7.59 -21.49
N GLU A 47 12.89 -8.24 -22.48
CA GLU A 47 12.63 -9.69 -22.51
C GLU A 47 13.90 -10.52 -22.35
N ALA A 48 15.04 -10.05 -22.89
CA ALA A 48 16.34 -10.71 -22.74
C ALA A 48 16.82 -10.80 -21.27
N HIS A 49 16.20 -10.05 -20.36
CA HIS A 49 16.59 -9.95 -18.95
C HIS A 49 15.47 -10.40 -17.99
N THR A 50 14.48 -11.12 -18.50
CA THR A 50 13.27 -11.53 -17.77
C THR A 50 13.58 -12.17 -16.42
N ASP A 51 14.43 -13.19 -16.37
CA ASP A 51 14.73 -13.93 -15.13
C ASP A 51 15.35 -13.02 -14.06
N PHE A 52 16.29 -12.17 -14.47
CA PHE A 52 16.91 -11.23 -13.54
C PHE A 52 15.89 -10.20 -13.00
N ILE A 53 15.09 -9.61 -13.91
CA ILE A 53 14.10 -8.60 -13.52
C ILE A 53 13.03 -9.20 -12.62
N THR A 54 12.54 -10.39 -12.94
CA THR A 54 11.51 -11.06 -12.12
C THR A 54 12.02 -11.33 -10.70
N THR A 55 13.24 -11.88 -10.58
CA THR A 55 13.87 -12.15 -9.28
C THR A 55 14.04 -10.85 -8.48
N ALA A 56 14.62 -9.81 -9.12
CA ALA A 56 14.83 -8.52 -8.49
C ALA A 56 13.52 -7.82 -8.11
N TRP A 57 12.49 -7.95 -8.95
CA TRP A 57 11.15 -7.40 -8.69
C TRP A 57 10.49 -8.03 -7.48
N GLU A 58 10.54 -9.38 -7.37
CA GLU A 58 10.00 -10.10 -6.21
C GLU A 58 10.74 -9.73 -4.92
N GLU A 59 12.06 -9.61 -4.98
CA GLU A 59 12.85 -9.16 -3.84
C GLU A 59 12.41 -7.76 -3.36
N ILE A 60 12.36 -6.78 -4.28
CA ILE A 60 12.00 -5.39 -3.96
C ILE A 60 10.58 -5.31 -3.40
N ASN A 61 9.62 -5.98 -4.02
CA ASN A 61 8.21 -5.71 -3.77
C ASN A 61 7.51 -6.69 -2.84
N LEU A 62 8.07 -7.88 -2.63
CA LEU A 62 7.42 -8.92 -1.82
C LEU A 62 8.21 -9.26 -0.55
N ASN A 63 9.55 -9.29 -0.64
CA ASN A 63 10.36 -9.99 0.33
C ASN A 63 11.34 -9.08 1.10
N SER A 64 11.39 -7.78 0.81
CA SER A 64 12.32 -6.85 1.46
C SER A 64 11.63 -5.69 2.17
N ILE A 65 12.41 -4.90 2.89
CA ILE A 65 11.93 -3.70 3.58
C ILE A 65 11.33 -2.64 2.65
N THR A 66 11.56 -2.76 1.33
CA THR A 66 10.96 -1.92 0.30
C THR A 66 9.56 -2.39 -0.13
N ARG A 67 9.04 -3.49 0.44
CA ARG A 67 7.64 -3.90 0.23
C ARG A 67 6.69 -2.72 0.48
N GLY A 68 5.70 -2.55 -0.40
CA GLY A 68 4.70 -1.50 -0.28
C GLY A 68 5.10 -0.12 -0.85
N ILE A 69 6.30 0.01 -1.44
CA ILE A 69 6.64 1.22 -2.20
C ILE A 69 5.79 1.32 -3.48
N SER A 70 5.71 2.53 -4.03
CA SER A 70 5.03 2.76 -5.31
C SER A 70 5.64 1.91 -6.43
N ARG A 71 4.80 1.40 -7.34
CA ARG A 71 5.26 0.70 -8.55
C ARG A 71 6.23 1.54 -9.39
N PHE A 72 6.15 2.87 -9.32
CA PHE A 72 7.06 3.77 -10.03
C PHE A 72 8.45 3.79 -9.37
N GLU A 73 8.51 3.80 -8.04
CA GLU A 73 9.77 3.63 -7.30
C GLU A 73 10.38 2.26 -7.58
N SER A 74 9.56 1.21 -7.62
CA SER A 74 10.00 -0.14 -7.98
C SER A 74 10.62 -0.20 -9.38
N ALA A 75 10.04 0.52 -10.36
CA ALA A 75 10.58 0.60 -11.71
C ALA A 75 11.96 1.28 -11.72
N VAL A 76 12.14 2.38 -10.98
CA VAL A 76 13.44 3.06 -10.84
C VAL A 76 14.47 2.12 -10.24
N LEU A 77 14.16 1.41 -9.15
CA LEU A 77 15.07 0.46 -8.52
C LEU A 77 15.48 -0.68 -9.48
N ILE A 78 14.56 -1.16 -10.32
CA ILE A 78 14.89 -2.16 -11.35
C ILE A 78 15.83 -1.57 -12.41
N PHE A 79 15.58 -0.36 -12.88
CA PHE A 79 16.43 0.29 -13.88
C PHE A 79 17.83 0.56 -13.34
N ASP A 80 17.94 0.96 -12.08
CA ASP A 80 19.24 1.12 -11.40
C ASP A 80 20.00 -0.21 -11.28
N ARG A 81 19.31 -1.31 -10.94
CA ARG A 81 19.91 -2.65 -10.90
C ARG A 81 20.36 -3.11 -12.29
N LEU A 82 19.63 -2.80 -13.34
CA LEU A 82 19.99 -3.08 -14.73
C LEU A 82 21.24 -2.27 -15.13
N LYS A 83 21.26 -0.96 -14.83
CA LYS A 83 22.41 -0.07 -15.08
C LYS A 83 23.68 -0.59 -14.42
N ASN A 84 23.60 -1.07 -13.18
CA ASN A 84 24.73 -1.67 -12.47
C ASN A 84 25.26 -2.96 -13.12
N ARG A 85 24.51 -3.56 -14.04
CA ARG A 85 24.89 -4.71 -14.87
C ARG A 85 25.33 -4.29 -16.29
N GLY A 86 25.43 -3.00 -16.55
CA GLY A 86 25.79 -2.49 -17.88
C GLY A 86 24.64 -2.52 -18.89
N ILE A 87 23.39 -2.69 -18.42
CA ILE A 87 22.19 -2.69 -19.25
C ILE A 87 21.52 -1.32 -19.10
N ASP A 88 21.57 -0.53 -20.15
CA ASP A 88 21.02 0.81 -20.14
C ASP A 88 19.52 0.82 -20.51
N VAL A 89 18.76 1.61 -19.78
CA VAL A 89 17.34 1.90 -20.07
C VAL A 89 17.27 3.38 -20.44
N PRO A 90 17.15 3.71 -21.73
CA PRO A 90 17.22 5.09 -22.19
C PRO A 90 16.17 5.99 -21.52
N GLY A 91 16.63 7.09 -20.95
CA GLY A 91 15.82 8.09 -20.26
C GLY A 91 15.37 7.70 -18.85
N ASN A 92 16.02 6.70 -18.23
CA ASN A 92 15.78 6.35 -16.82
C ASN A 92 15.96 7.56 -15.90
N GLU A 93 16.89 8.47 -16.24
CA GLU A 93 17.13 9.69 -15.47
C GLU A 93 15.89 10.60 -15.38
N ASP A 94 15.11 10.71 -16.46
CA ASP A 94 13.85 11.47 -16.46
C ASP A 94 12.82 10.84 -15.53
N ILE A 95 12.74 9.50 -15.55
CA ILE A 95 11.82 8.73 -14.68
C ILE A 95 12.24 8.90 -13.22
N ALA A 96 13.53 8.73 -12.90
CA ALA A 96 14.05 8.89 -11.55
C ALA A 96 13.87 10.33 -11.04
N ALA A 97 14.10 11.33 -11.88
CA ALA A 97 13.89 12.73 -11.54
C ALA A 97 12.41 13.01 -11.21
N TRP A 98 11.46 12.51 -12.01
CA TRP A 98 10.05 12.65 -11.71
C TRP A 98 9.67 11.95 -10.40
N VAL A 99 10.07 10.69 -10.22
CA VAL A 99 9.76 9.91 -9.01
C VAL A 99 10.28 10.61 -7.75
N SER A 100 11.46 11.23 -7.82
CA SER A 100 12.07 11.91 -6.65
C SER A 100 11.48 13.29 -6.34
N THR A 101 10.84 13.96 -7.31
CA THR A 101 10.38 15.36 -7.15
C THR A 101 8.88 15.53 -7.15
N ALA A 102 8.11 14.52 -7.61
CA ALA A 102 6.66 14.59 -7.65
C ALA A 102 6.08 14.65 -6.22
N SER A 103 5.11 15.51 -6.01
CA SER A 103 4.37 15.60 -4.74
C SER A 103 3.53 14.36 -4.46
N GLU A 104 3.12 13.65 -5.53
CA GLU A 104 2.42 12.37 -5.47
C GLU A 104 2.78 11.52 -6.69
N LEU A 105 2.84 10.22 -6.51
CA LEU A 105 3.12 9.24 -7.56
C LEU A 105 1.82 8.63 -8.08
N SER A 106 1.02 9.46 -8.79
CA SER A 106 -0.28 9.09 -9.33
C SER A 106 -0.29 9.07 -10.87
N THR A 107 -1.32 8.44 -11.46
CA THR A 107 -1.54 8.49 -12.92
C THR A 107 -1.71 9.94 -13.40
N ALA A 108 -2.38 10.79 -12.62
CA ALA A 108 -2.62 12.19 -12.98
C ALA A 108 -1.31 13.00 -12.95
N SER A 109 -0.50 12.85 -11.92
CA SER A 109 0.81 13.49 -11.80
C SER A 109 1.75 13.08 -12.96
N LEU A 110 1.80 11.78 -13.27
CA LEU A 110 2.59 11.29 -14.42
C LEU A 110 2.13 11.91 -15.74
N GLN A 111 0.82 11.98 -15.97
CA GLN A 111 0.27 12.57 -17.19
C GLN A 111 0.63 14.07 -17.32
N GLN A 112 0.55 14.81 -16.24
CA GLN A 112 0.95 16.23 -16.23
C GLN A 112 2.44 16.38 -16.55
N GLU A 113 3.30 15.55 -15.97
CA GLU A 113 4.73 15.61 -16.23
C GLU A 113 5.09 15.19 -17.66
N VAL A 114 4.41 14.21 -18.24
CA VAL A 114 4.56 13.83 -19.66
C VAL A 114 4.23 15.02 -20.58
N LEU A 115 3.15 15.75 -20.30
CA LEU A 115 2.76 16.92 -21.07
C LEU A 115 3.75 18.07 -20.91
N ARG A 116 4.27 18.28 -19.71
CA ARG A 116 5.21 19.35 -19.38
C ARG A 116 6.60 19.14 -19.99
N SER A 117 7.15 17.94 -19.83
CA SER A 117 8.53 17.64 -20.23
C SER A 117 8.68 17.18 -21.67
N GLY A 118 7.65 16.53 -22.23
CA GLY A 118 7.73 15.88 -23.53
C GLY A 118 8.63 14.63 -23.56
N SER A 119 9.12 14.16 -22.40
CA SER A 119 10.04 13.02 -22.29
C SER A 119 9.45 11.75 -22.88
N LEU A 120 10.22 11.08 -23.75
CA LEU A 120 9.83 9.80 -24.33
C LEU A 120 9.83 8.68 -23.27
N ALA A 121 10.74 8.74 -22.30
CA ALA A 121 10.80 7.76 -21.23
C ALA A 121 9.57 7.83 -20.32
N LEU A 122 9.12 9.05 -19.95
CA LEU A 122 7.91 9.24 -19.18
C LEU A 122 6.64 8.84 -19.96
N ARG A 123 6.61 9.03 -21.28
CA ARG A 123 5.53 8.48 -22.13
C ARG A 123 5.50 6.95 -22.09
N LYS A 124 6.66 6.32 -22.12
CA LYS A 124 6.79 4.86 -22.01
C LYS A 124 6.35 4.37 -20.64
N LEU A 125 6.73 5.09 -19.57
CA LEU A 125 6.26 4.81 -18.21
C LEU A 125 4.72 4.96 -18.10
N GLN A 126 4.14 5.96 -18.76
CA GLN A 126 2.68 6.14 -18.82
C GLN A 126 2.01 5.00 -19.59
N GLU A 127 2.59 4.51 -20.69
CA GLU A 127 2.10 3.34 -21.42
C GLU A 127 2.07 2.10 -20.50
N TRP A 128 3.18 1.86 -19.77
CA TRP A 128 3.27 0.79 -18.78
C TRP A 128 2.19 0.93 -17.70
N ASN A 129 2.08 2.11 -17.10
CA ASN A 129 1.06 2.38 -16.08
C ASN A 129 -0.36 2.09 -16.56
N ASN A 130 -0.69 2.54 -17.78
CA ASN A 130 -2.00 2.33 -18.39
C ASN A 130 -2.26 0.84 -18.70
N ALA A 131 -1.24 0.11 -19.17
CA ALA A 131 -1.32 -1.33 -19.39
C ALA A 131 -1.57 -2.08 -18.09
N CYS A 132 -0.85 -1.72 -17.02
CA CYS A 132 -1.05 -2.28 -15.69
C CYS A 132 -2.48 -2.05 -15.19
N ASN A 133 -2.99 -0.83 -15.28
CA ASN A 133 -4.33 -0.50 -14.81
C ASN A 133 -5.41 -1.30 -15.56
N ARG A 134 -5.31 -1.46 -16.88
CA ARG A 134 -6.24 -2.31 -17.67
C ARG A 134 -6.18 -3.78 -17.24
N ARG A 135 -4.98 -4.32 -17.00
CA ARG A 135 -4.84 -5.72 -16.56
C ARG A 135 -5.36 -5.94 -15.15
N ILE A 136 -5.10 -5.01 -14.24
CA ILE A 136 -5.66 -5.06 -12.88
C ILE A 136 -7.18 -5.11 -12.95
N GLN A 137 -7.80 -4.20 -13.71
CA GLN A 137 -9.25 -4.16 -13.87
C GLN A 137 -9.81 -5.48 -14.41
N ALA A 138 -9.13 -6.14 -15.35
CA ALA A 138 -9.52 -7.43 -15.87
C ALA A 138 -9.36 -8.58 -14.85
N LEU A 139 -8.39 -8.48 -13.93
CA LEU A 139 -8.12 -9.48 -12.90
C LEU A 139 -8.91 -9.24 -11.59
N GLU A 140 -9.42 -8.03 -11.37
CA GLU A 140 -10.16 -7.65 -10.16
C GLU A 140 -11.21 -8.68 -9.72
N PRO A 141 -11.99 -9.33 -10.64
CA PRO A 141 -12.94 -10.36 -10.23
C PRO A 141 -12.32 -11.59 -9.56
N THR A 142 -11.01 -11.79 -9.68
CA THR A 142 -10.29 -12.92 -9.07
C THR A 142 -9.68 -12.58 -7.70
N PHE A 143 -9.59 -11.31 -7.34
CA PHE A 143 -9.03 -10.86 -6.07
C PHE A 143 -9.92 -11.28 -4.91
N LYS A 144 -9.33 -11.70 -3.80
CA LYS A 144 -10.05 -12.18 -2.62
C LYS A 144 -9.47 -11.54 -1.36
N PRO A 145 -10.29 -11.31 -0.34
CA PRO A 145 -9.77 -10.99 0.99
C PRO A 145 -9.05 -12.21 1.60
N PHE A 146 -8.13 -11.93 2.52
CA PHE A 146 -7.53 -13.01 3.31
C PHE A 146 -8.58 -13.72 4.17
N PRO A 147 -8.38 -15.02 4.48
CA PRO A 147 -9.30 -15.75 5.34
C PRO A 147 -9.47 -15.09 6.72
N GLY A 148 -10.71 -14.96 7.17
CA GLY A 148 -11.03 -14.39 8.48
C GLY A 148 -11.12 -12.86 8.54
N VAL A 149 -10.77 -12.15 7.47
CA VAL A 149 -10.81 -10.68 7.41
C VAL A 149 -12.21 -10.14 7.63
N GLU A 150 -13.22 -10.69 6.96
CA GLU A 150 -14.60 -10.22 7.08
C GLU A 150 -15.10 -10.27 8.54
N TYR A 151 -14.88 -11.39 9.20
CA TYR A 151 -15.21 -11.53 10.63
C TYR A 151 -14.44 -10.52 11.48
N SER A 152 -13.15 -10.34 11.19
CA SER A 152 -12.27 -9.40 11.91
C SER A 152 -12.74 -7.96 11.76
N LEU A 153 -13.07 -7.54 10.54
CA LEU A 153 -13.58 -6.19 10.27
C LEU A 153 -14.92 -5.95 10.97
N HIS A 154 -15.80 -6.94 10.95
CA HIS A 154 -17.07 -6.85 11.69
C HIS A 154 -16.85 -6.60 13.19
N GLN A 155 -15.93 -7.35 13.82
CA GLN A 155 -15.62 -7.16 15.24
C GLN A 155 -14.96 -5.80 15.50
N LEU A 156 -14.00 -5.38 14.69
CA LEU A 156 -13.33 -4.08 14.78
C LEU A 156 -14.35 -2.93 14.74
N HIS A 157 -15.26 -2.97 13.77
CA HIS A 157 -16.27 -1.92 13.57
C HIS A 157 -17.29 -1.80 14.72
N THR A 158 -17.36 -2.79 15.61
CA THR A 158 -18.17 -2.67 16.83
C THR A 158 -17.56 -1.74 17.89
N VAL A 159 -16.23 -1.58 17.90
CA VAL A 159 -15.48 -0.89 18.96
C VAL A 159 -14.65 0.30 18.46
N ALA A 160 -14.41 0.39 17.17
CA ALA A 160 -13.61 1.45 16.55
C ALA A 160 -14.25 1.90 15.23
N ASP A 161 -13.98 3.14 14.82
CA ASP A 161 -14.17 3.55 13.43
C ASP A 161 -13.06 2.97 12.58
N VAL A 162 -13.33 2.70 11.31
CA VAL A 162 -12.38 2.04 10.40
C VAL A 162 -12.10 2.94 9.20
N ALA A 163 -10.85 3.30 9.00
CA ALA A 163 -10.36 4.04 7.84
C ALA A 163 -9.46 3.16 6.98
N VAL A 164 -9.79 2.97 5.72
CA VAL A 164 -8.88 2.34 4.76
C VAL A 164 -7.87 3.39 4.27
N VAL A 165 -6.58 3.06 4.30
CA VAL A 165 -5.48 3.96 3.96
C VAL A 165 -4.54 3.23 3.00
N SER A 166 -4.65 3.48 1.71
CA SER A 166 -3.95 2.71 0.69
C SER A 166 -3.25 3.59 -0.35
N ALA A 167 -2.17 3.08 -0.93
CA ALA A 167 -1.49 3.69 -2.07
C ALA A 167 -2.15 3.31 -3.43
N ALA A 168 -3.24 2.55 -3.42
CA ALA A 168 -4.01 2.21 -4.61
C ALA A 168 -5.06 3.32 -4.91
N ASN A 169 -5.66 3.25 -6.10
CA ASN A 169 -6.74 4.17 -6.47
C ASN A 169 -7.99 3.93 -5.62
N GLU A 170 -8.61 5.01 -5.10
CA GLU A 170 -9.78 4.95 -4.20
C GLU A 170 -10.93 4.15 -4.79
N SER A 171 -11.28 4.42 -6.07
CA SER A 171 -12.40 3.72 -6.72
C SER A 171 -12.15 2.21 -6.90
N ALA A 172 -10.90 1.81 -7.12
CA ALA A 172 -10.53 0.40 -7.20
C ALA A 172 -10.68 -0.29 -5.84
N ILE A 173 -10.22 0.35 -4.76
CA ILE A 173 -10.38 -0.17 -3.38
C ILE A 173 -11.87 -0.31 -3.05
N ALA A 174 -12.65 0.73 -3.31
CA ALA A 174 -14.10 0.73 -3.04
C ALA A 174 -14.81 -0.41 -3.80
N SER A 175 -14.46 -0.66 -5.06
CA SER A 175 -14.99 -1.75 -5.87
C SER A 175 -14.60 -3.12 -5.30
N GLU A 176 -13.32 -3.31 -4.99
CA GLU A 176 -12.80 -4.55 -4.41
C GLU A 176 -13.48 -4.87 -3.07
N TRP A 177 -13.60 -3.88 -2.18
CA TRP A 177 -14.25 -4.05 -0.87
C TRP A 177 -15.75 -4.28 -0.98
N ALA A 178 -16.45 -3.57 -1.87
CA ALA A 178 -17.89 -3.74 -2.08
C ALA A 178 -18.24 -5.14 -2.58
N ARG A 179 -17.42 -5.72 -3.44
CA ARG A 179 -17.61 -7.07 -3.98
C ARG A 179 -17.73 -8.15 -2.91
N TYR A 180 -17.04 -7.96 -1.78
CA TYR A 180 -17.01 -8.92 -0.67
C TYR A 180 -17.79 -8.44 0.56
N GLY A 181 -18.59 -7.37 0.42
CA GLY A 181 -19.35 -6.81 1.53
C GLY A 181 -18.52 -6.08 2.59
N LEU A 182 -17.20 -5.95 2.37
CA LEU A 182 -16.28 -5.34 3.34
C LEU A 182 -16.49 -3.81 3.47
N ALA A 183 -16.97 -3.18 2.41
CA ALA A 183 -17.20 -1.73 2.38
C ALA A 183 -18.17 -1.24 3.48
N THR A 184 -19.06 -2.10 3.96
CA THR A 184 -19.97 -1.78 5.08
C THR A 184 -19.25 -1.64 6.42
N HIS A 185 -18.00 -2.07 6.51
CA HIS A 185 -17.14 -2.00 7.69
C HIS A 185 -16.05 -0.92 7.58
N ALA A 186 -16.07 -0.12 6.50
CA ALA A 186 -15.19 1.03 6.34
C ALA A 186 -16.00 2.33 6.47
N ASP A 187 -15.63 3.20 7.39
CA ASP A 187 -16.28 4.52 7.56
C ASP A 187 -15.73 5.53 6.55
N VAL A 188 -14.48 5.34 6.09
CA VAL A 188 -13.84 6.16 5.06
C VAL A 188 -12.77 5.36 4.31
N ILE A 189 -12.60 5.66 3.03
CA ILE A 189 -11.55 5.08 2.18
C ILE A 189 -10.67 6.22 1.66
N PHE A 190 -9.37 6.12 1.92
CA PHE A 190 -8.33 6.99 1.36
C PHE A 190 -7.50 6.20 0.36
N GLY A 191 -7.53 6.64 -0.91
CA GLY A 191 -6.65 6.16 -1.96
C GLY A 191 -5.45 7.07 -2.18
N GLN A 192 -4.69 6.78 -3.24
CA GLN A 192 -3.53 7.57 -3.66
C GLN A 192 -3.85 9.06 -3.92
N GLU A 193 -5.11 9.40 -4.15
CA GLU A 193 -5.58 10.75 -4.47
C GLU A 193 -5.48 11.72 -3.28
N VAL A 194 -5.37 11.18 -2.06
CA VAL A 194 -5.23 11.95 -0.82
C VAL A 194 -3.74 12.22 -0.48
N GLY A 195 -2.83 11.56 -1.21
CA GLY A 195 -1.39 11.65 -0.98
C GLY A 195 -0.85 10.49 -0.16
N SER A 196 0.05 10.76 0.80
CA SER A 196 0.69 9.70 1.57
C SER A 196 -0.22 9.10 2.64
N LYS A 197 0.04 7.85 3.04
CA LYS A 197 -0.65 7.20 4.17
C LYS A 197 -0.50 8.03 5.47
N ALA A 198 0.62 8.70 5.66
CA ALA A 198 0.83 9.59 6.80
C ALA A 198 -0.16 10.77 6.77
N ASN A 199 -0.41 11.36 5.61
CA ASN A 199 -1.38 12.44 5.45
C ASN A 199 -2.82 11.97 5.73
N SER A 200 -3.16 10.76 5.30
CA SER A 200 -4.49 10.18 5.58
C SER A 200 -4.70 9.96 7.08
N ILE A 201 -3.69 9.42 7.79
CA ILE A 201 -3.74 9.26 9.25
C ILE A 201 -3.84 10.63 9.95
N ALA A 202 -3.04 11.62 9.52
CA ALA A 202 -3.11 12.98 10.06
C ALA A 202 -4.49 13.61 9.88
N SER A 203 -5.12 13.41 8.72
CA SER A 203 -6.47 13.88 8.42
C SER A 203 -7.51 13.25 9.35
N MET A 204 -7.38 11.96 9.67
CA MET A 204 -8.25 11.29 10.63
C MET A 204 -8.02 11.80 12.05
N LEU A 205 -6.76 12.03 12.47
CA LEU A 205 -6.48 12.62 13.79
C LEU A 205 -7.10 14.00 13.94
N ALA A 206 -7.15 14.80 12.86
CA ALA A 206 -7.83 16.11 12.85
C ALA A 206 -9.35 16.01 13.10
N CYS A 207 -9.96 14.82 12.92
CA CYS A 207 -11.36 14.55 13.30
C CYS A 207 -11.55 14.34 14.82
N GLY A 208 -10.50 14.56 15.63
CA GLY A 208 -10.56 14.58 17.09
C GLY A 208 -10.20 13.26 17.77
N TYR A 209 -9.50 12.35 17.09
CA TYR A 209 -8.96 11.14 17.73
C TYR A 209 -7.66 11.46 18.50
N GLU A 210 -7.53 10.89 19.69
CA GLU A 210 -6.27 10.88 20.43
C GLU A 210 -5.32 9.84 19.82
N SER A 211 -4.07 10.20 19.49
CA SER A 211 -3.12 9.29 18.82
C SER A 211 -2.92 7.95 19.54
N ARG A 212 -2.99 7.95 20.88
CA ARG A 212 -2.93 6.71 21.70
C ARG A 212 -4.12 5.75 21.51
N LYS A 213 -5.22 6.22 20.91
CA LYS A 213 -6.43 5.44 20.60
C LYS A 213 -6.52 5.08 19.12
N VAL A 214 -5.45 5.31 18.37
CA VAL A 214 -5.37 5.04 16.93
C VAL A 214 -4.30 4.01 16.67
N VAL A 215 -4.63 3.06 15.79
CA VAL A 215 -3.69 2.05 15.31
C VAL A 215 -3.69 2.01 13.78
N MET A 216 -2.51 1.93 13.19
CA MET A 216 -2.32 1.56 11.78
C MET A 216 -2.07 0.06 11.68
N VAL A 217 -2.79 -0.62 10.80
CA VAL A 217 -2.64 -2.04 10.47
C VAL A 217 -2.16 -2.14 9.03
N GLY A 218 -1.05 -2.84 8.78
CA GLY A 218 -0.49 -2.94 7.44
C GLY A 218 0.61 -4.00 7.33
N ASP A 219 1.04 -4.31 6.12
CA ASP A 219 1.96 -5.42 5.82
C ASP A 219 3.37 -4.95 5.38
N ALA A 220 3.61 -3.64 5.44
CA ALA A 220 4.84 -3.02 4.95
C ALA A 220 5.49 -2.07 5.95
N MET A 221 6.79 -1.81 5.77
CA MET A 221 7.50 -0.81 6.59
C MET A 221 6.99 0.61 6.37
N GLY A 222 6.43 0.91 5.19
CA GLY A 222 5.79 2.20 4.89
C GLY A 222 4.59 2.48 5.81
N ASP A 223 3.84 1.44 6.20
CA ASP A 223 2.71 1.56 7.14
C ASP A 223 3.21 1.90 8.54
N ALA A 224 4.26 1.22 8.98
CA ALA A 224 4.90 1.50 10.27
C ALA A 224 5.48 2.92 10.33
N GLN A 225 6.08 3.40 9.24
CA GLN A 225 6.60 4.76 9.12
C GLN A 225 5.47 5.80 9.16
N ALA A 226 4.35 5.54 8.46
CA ALA A 226 3.18 6.40 8.49
C ALA A 226 2.56 6.50 9.90
N ALA A 227 2.50 5.37 10.61
CA ALA A 227 2.08 5.32 12.00
C ALA A 227 3.01 6.13 12.91
N ALA A 228 4.33 5.91 12.81
CA ALA A 228 5.33 6.62 13.60
C ALA A 228 5.33 8.13 13.38
N ALA A 229 5.17 8.58 12.12
CA ALA A 229 5.08 9.99 11.76
C ALA A 229 3.89 10.71 12.43
N ASN A 230 2.84 9.97 12.79
CA ASN A 230 1.64 10.48 13.45
C ASN A 230 1.56 10.14 14.95
N GLY A 231 2.56 9.46 15.51
CA GLY A 231 2.55 9.04 16.92
C GLY A 231 1.43 8.06 17.27
N VAL A 232 0.97 7.25 16.30
CA VAL A 232 -0.05 6.23 16.49
C VAL A 232 0.57 4.83 16.58
N SER A 233 -0.17 3.89 17.16
CA SER A 233 0.28 2.49 17.25
C SER A 233 0.34 1.82 15.89
N PHE A 234 1.17 0.77 15.74
CA PHE A 234 1.27 -0.04 14.54
C PHE A 234 1.14 -1.53 14.84
N VAL A 235 0.34 -2.23 14.06
CA VAL A 235 0.21 -3.69 14.10
C VAL A 235 0.44 -4.27 12.71
N PRO A 236 1.45 -5.14 12.52
CA PRO A 236 1.72 -5.75 11.24
C PRO A 236 0.80 -6.92 10.93
N ILE A 237 0.38 -6.98 9.67
CA ILE A 237 -0.06 -8.20 9.02
C ILE A 237 1.17 -8.82 8.35
N LEU A 238 1.67 -9.92 8.88
CA LEU A 238 2.92 -10.52 8.43
C LEU A 238 2.71 -11.26 7.10
N PRO A 239 3.46 -10.94 6.03
CA PRO A 239 3.42 -11.67 4.78
C PRO A 239 3.65 -13.17 4.97
N GLY A 240 2.75 -14.00 4.42
CA GLY A 240 2.75 -15.46 4.60
C GLY A 240 2.18 -15.96 5.92
N ARG A 241 1.77 -15.05 6.84
CA ARG A 241 1.13 -15.35 8.12
C ARG A 241 -0.07 -14.46 8.39
N GLU A 242 -0.81 -14.11 7.35
CA GLU A 242 -1.87 -13.10 7.42
C GLU A 242 -2.99 -13.55 8.37
N ALA A 243 -3.44 -14.80 8.26
CA ALA A 243 -4.50 -15.33 9.14
C ALA A 243 -4.08 -15.33 10.64
N GLU A 244 -2.82 -15.64 10.94
CA GLU A 244 -2.27 -15.56 12.30
C GLU A 244 -2.21 -14.11 12.79
N SER A 245 -1.81 -13.20 11.91
CA SER A 245 -1.70 -11.78 12.20
C SER A 245 -3.07 -11.15 12.49
N TRP A 246 -4.09 -11.49 11.70
CA TRP A 246 -5.46 -11.07 11.92
C TRP A 246 -6.02 -11.59 13.25
N ARG A 247 -5.76 -12.86 13.59
CA ARG A 247 -6.14 -13.41 14.88
C ARG A 247 -5.45 -12.67 16.03
N ARG A 248 -4.14 -12.43 15.94
CA ARG A 248 -3.39 -11.65 16.94
C ARG A 248 -3.89 -10.22 17.09
N LEU A 249 -4.27 -9.58 15.97
CA LEU A 249 -4.89 -8.25 16.03
C LEU A 249 -6.13 -8.27 16.94
N GLN A 250 -7.00 -9.27 16.79
CA GLN A 250 -8.24 -9.37 17.55
C GLN A 250 -8.04 -9.80 19.00
N GLU A 251 -7.22 -10.84 19.21
CA GLU A 251 -7.11 -11.49 20.52
C GLU A 251 -6.12 -10.77 21.44
N GLU A 252 -5.19 -9.99 20.90
CA GLU A 252 -4.12 -9.38 21.68
C GLU A 252 -3.98 -7.87 21.45
N ALA A 253 -3.74 -7.42 20.21
CA ALA A 253 -3.37 -6.03 19.95
C ALA A 253 -4.54 -5.06 20.17
N LEU A 254 -5.72 -5.39 19.67
CA LEU A 254 -6.92 -4.57 19.86
C LEU A 254 -7.32 -4.47 21.34
N PRO A 255 -7.40 -5.57 22.13
CA PRO A 255 -7.62 -5.47 23.57
C PRO A 255 -6.59 -4.58 24.29
N LYS A 256 -5.30 -4.68 23.92
CA LYS A 256 -4.25 -3.81 24.51
C LYS A 256 -4.50 -2.33 24.16
N LEU A 257 -4.92 -2.02 22.94
CA LEU A 257 -5.25 -0.66 22.54
C LEU A 257 -6.45 -0.14 23.35
N LEU A 258 -7.53 -0.91 23.42
CA LEU A 258 -8.78 -0.53 24.13
C LEU A 258 -8.57 -0.30 25.62
N HIS A 259 -7.70 -1.08 26.25
CA HIS A 259 -7.38 -0.96 27.68
C HIS A 259 -6.21 -0.01 27.98
N GLY A 260 -5.60 0.62 26.95
CA GLY A 260 -4.46 1.52 27.12
C GLY A 260 -3.15 0.82 27.59
N THR A 261 -3.03 -0.47 27.31
CA THR A 261 -1.88 -1.31 27.65
C THR A 261 -1.00 -1.67 26.44
N PHE A 262 -1.24 -1.04 25.30
CA PHE A 262 -0.39 -1.17 24.12
C PHE A 262 0.93 -0.41 24.34
N SER A 263 1.97 -1.14 24.78
CA SER A 263 3.22 -0.54 25.20
C SER A 263 4.22 -0.37 24.01
N PRO A 264 5.22 0.54 24.16
CA PRO A 264 6.31 0.66 23.17
C PRO A 264 7.10 -0.64 22.99
N GLU A 265 7.30 -1.44 24.03
CA GLU A 265 8.01 -2.73 24.00
C GLU A 265 7.21 -3.76 23.19
N TYR A 266 5.88 -3.76 23.36
CA TYR A 266 5.00 -4.61 22.56
C TYR A 266 5.09 -4.24 21.09
N GLN A 267 5.00 -2.95 20.77
CA GLN A 267 5.16 -2.46 19.39
C GLN A 267 6.54 -2.81 18.79
N ALA A 268 7.62 -2.66 19.57
CA ALA A 268 8.96 -3.03 19.14
C ALA A 268 9.06 -4.53 18.79
N THR A 269 8.39 -5.39 19.56
CA THR A 269 8.31 -6.83 19.28
C THR A 269 7.59 -7.09 17.94
N LEU A 270 6.47 -6.43 17.72
CA LEU A 270 5.72 -6.57 16.46
C LEU A 270 6.53 -6.09 15.23
N LEU A 271 7.22 -4.96 15.37
CA LEU A 271 8.10 -4.43 14.33
C LEU A 271 9.29 -5.35 14.04
N ALA A 272 9.89 -5.95 15.06
CA ALA A 272 10.97 -6.93 14.88
C ALA A 272 10.49 -8.17 14.09
N GLN A 273 9.27 -8.63 14.35
CA GLN A 273 8.67 -9.73 13.59
C GLN A 273 8.45 -9.36 12.11
N LEU A 274 7.93 -8.17 11.82
CA LEU A 274 7.79 -7.71 10.44
C LEU A 274 9.14 -7.65 9.72
N ARG A 275 10.16 -7.07 10.37
CA ARG A 275 11.52 -6.99 9.80
C ARG A 275 12.13 -8.38 9.58
N SER A 276 11.83 -9.37 10.42
CA SER A 276 12.35 -10.73 10.27
C SER A 276 11.75 -11.48 9.07
N VAL A 277 10.57 -11.08 8.62
CA VAL A 277 9.89 -11.64 7.43
C VAL A 277 10.33 -10.90 6.17
N LEU A 278 10.53 -9.58 6.29
CA LEU A 278 11.02 -8.73 5.20
C LEU A 278 12.55 -8.69 5.29
N HIS A 279 13.23 -9.50 4.48
CA HIS A 279 14.70 -9.52 4.43
C HIS A 279 15.24 -8.14 4.02
N GLY A 280 16.06 -7.55 4.85
CA GLY A 280 16.70 -6.26 4.61
C GLY A 280 18.10 -6.42 4.05
#